data_47e1a74fb9ed7483695555ecead8e05f
#
_entry.id   47e1a74fb9ed7483695555ecead8e05f
#
_cell.length_a   1.000
_cell.length_b   1.000
_cell.length_c   1.000
_cell.angle_alpha   90.00
_cell.angle_beta   90.00
_cell.angle_gamma   90.00
#
_symmetry.space_group_name_H-M   'P 1'
#
loop_
_entity.id
_entity.type
_entity.pdbx_description
1 polymer ?
#
loop_
_entity_poly.entity_id
_entity_poly.type
_entity_poly.pdbx_seq_one_letter_code
_entity_poly.pdbx_strand_id
1 'polypeptide(L)'
;LKGIAEPNYDFSNISIDFFNGMGRMYKMRYENDKINSKNFLDSCINYFNKSLALNPNQYTPNYDLGILYHNLGVDIILEELDIDADLEMVILMQEQAVDYFSKSLPYLEKVYKMKPEETSIVQGIAAVYYSLNDMEKHVEYMNILKGLESKNSGDN
;
A
#
# COMPACT_ATOMS: atom_id res chain seq x y z
N LEU A 1 -52.17 16.21 2.65
CA LEU A 1 -50.80 16.56 2.26
C LEU A 1 -50.05 15.25 2.11
N LYS A 2 -49.78 14.79 0.89
CA LYS A 2 -48.88 13.67 0.61
C LYS A 2 -47.49 14.15 0.98
N GLY A 3 -46.82 13.49 1.95
CA GLY A 3 -45.44 13.75 2.29
C GLY A 3 -44.58 13.57 1.05
N ILE A 4 -43.91 14.63 0.65
CA ILE A 4 -42.83 14.57 -0.33
C ILE A 4 -41.69 13.81 0.37
N ALA A 5 -41.42 12.57 -0.09
CA ALA A 5 -40.28 11.83 0.39
C ALA A 5 -39.03 12.68 0.06
N GLU A 6 -38.25 13.03 1.08
CA GLU A 6 -36.98 13.70 0.87
C GLU A 6 -36.10 12.82 0.00
N PRO A 7 -35.42 13.36 -1.02
CA PRO A 7 -34.53 12.58 -1.84
C PRO A 7 -33.40 12.04 -0.95
N ASN A 8 -33.27 10.73 -0.93
CA ASN A 8 -32.19 10.04 -0.20
C ASN A 8 -30.88 10.27 -0.98
N TYR A 9 -30.15 11.32 -0.63
CA TYR A 9 -28.87 11.62 -1.24
C TYR A 9 -27.83 10.64 -0.70
N ASP A 10 -27.26 9.82 -1.58
CA ASP A 10 -26.11 8.99 -1.24
C ASP A 10 -24.82 9.84 -1.28
N PHE A 11 -24.34 10.23 -0.12
CA PHE A 11 -23.11 10.98 0.05
C PHE A 11 -21.85 10.10 0.14
N SER A 12 -21.96 8.79 -0.05
CA SER A 12 -20.86 7.84 0.10
C SER A 12 -19.68 8.18 -0.81
N ASN A 13 -19.94 8.52 -2.08
CA ASN A 13 -18.87 8.88 -3.01
C ASN A 13 -18.15 10.16 -2.61
N ILE A 14 -18.86 11.18 -2.14
CA ILE A 14 -18.26 12.44 -1.65
C ILE A 14 -17.37 12.16 -0.43
N SER A 15 -17.84 11.31 0.48
CA SER A 15 -17.07 10.91 1.66
C SER A 15 -15.83 10.12 1.29
N ILE A 16 -15.92 9.21 0.31
CA ILE A 16 -14.82 8.45 -0.25
C ILE A 16 -13.75 9.36 -0.82
N ASP A 17 -14.13 10.30 -1.68
CA ASP A 17 -13.22 11.25 -2.31
C ASP A 17 -12.53 12.15 -1.27
N PHE A 18 -13.28 12.61 -0.28
CA PHE A 18 -12.75 13.36 0.84
C PHE A 18 -11.71 12.56 1.64
N PHE A 19 -12.03 11.33 2.02
CA PHE A 19 -11.11 10.50 2.80
C PHE A 19 -9.86 10.12 1.99
N ASN A 20 -9.98 9.85 0.69
CA ASN A 20 -8.85 9.59 -0.18
C ASN A 20 -7.95 10.84 -0.33
N GLY A 21 -8.55 12.02 -0.48
CA GLY A 21 -7.83 13.28 -0.53
C GLY A 21 -7.05 13.57 0.75
N MET A 22 -7.69 13.37 1.91
CA MET A 22 -7.05 13.53 3.23
C MET A 22 -5.92 12.50 3.43
N GLY A 23 -6.14 11.25 3.06
CA GLY A 23 -5.12 10.20 3.14
C GLY A 23 -3.86 10.58 2.34
N ARG A 24 -4.02 10.99 1.09
CA ARG A 24 -2.91 11.44 0.23
C ARG A 24 -2.21 12.69 0.75
N MET A 25 -2.94 13.66 1.27
CA MET A 25 -2.36 14.86 1.86
C MET A 25 -1.45 14.50 3.05
N TYR A 26 -1.92 13.63 3.95
CA TYR A 26 -1.12 13.19 5.09
C TYR A 26 0.04 12.30 4.68
N LYS A 27 -0.12 11.43 3.66
CA LYS A 27 0.98 10.64 3.08
C LYS A 27 2.10 11.55 2.58
N MET A 28 1.76 12.57 1.79
CA MET A 28 2.73 13.54 1.27
C MET A 28 3.47 14.28 2.40
N ARG A 29 2.76 14.68 3.47
CA ARG A 29 3.39 15.32 4.62
C ARG A 29 4.34 14.38 5.36
N TYR A 30 3.96 13.12 5.53
CA TYR A 30 4.81 12.11 6.13
C TYR A 30 6.08 11.87 5.30
N GLU A 31 5.93 11.68 3.99
CA GLU A 31 7.06 11.42 3.08
C GLU A 31 8.05 12.59 2.99
N ASN A 32 7.58 13.83 3.18
CA ASN A 32 8.45 15.01 3.18
C ASN A 32 9.31 15.16 4.46
N ASP A 33 8.88 14.61 5.59
CA ASP A 33 9.61 14.68 6.86
C ASP A 33 9.24 13.48 7.75
N LYS A 34 9.77 12.31 7.43
CA LYS A 34 9.47 11.04 8.13
C LYS A 34 9.81 11.11 9.63
N ILE A 35 10.87 11.82 9.99
CA ILE A 35 11.40 11.86 11.37
C ILE A 35 10.44 12.59 12.31
N ASN A 36 9.92 13.76 11.89
CA ASN A 36 9.11 14.62 12.76
C ASN A 36 7.60 14.49 12.55
N SER A 37 7.17 13.63 11.62
CA SER A 37 5.78 13.56 11.17
C SER A 37 5.09 12.22 11.36
N LYS A 38 5.50 11.44 12.35
CA LYS A 38 4.89 10.13 12.67
C LYS A 38 3.37 10.20 12.86
N ASN A 39 2.86 11.29 13.45
CA ASN A 39 1.43 11.55 13.58
C ASN A 39 0.70 11.69 12.22
N PHE A 40 1.41 12.09 11.17
CA PHE A 40 0.84 12.16 9.82
C PHE A 40 0.72 10.77 9.20
N LEU A 41 1.63 9.83 9.52
CA LEU A 41 1.51 8.44 9.13
C LEU A 41 0.21 7.83 9.67
N ASP A 42 -0.05 7.97 10.97
CA ASP A 42 -1.27 7.45 11.60
C ASP A 42 -2.53 8.09 10.99
N SER A 43 -2.49 9.40 10.72
CA SER A 43 -3.58 10.11 10.06
C SER A 43 -3.82 9.60 8.64
N CYS A 44 -2.76 9.38 7.87
CA CYS A 44 -2.81 8.82 6.52
C CYS A 44 -3.50 7.46 6.52
N ILE A 45 -3.03 6.53 7.34
CA ILE A 45 -3.59 5.18 7.46
C ILE A 45 -5.07 5.24 7.89
N ASN A 46 -5.40 6.08 8.87
CA ASN A 46 -6.78 6.24 9.35
C ASN A 46 -7.73 6.74 8.25
N TYR A 47 -7.34 7.74 7.46
CA TYR A 47 -8.20 8.26 6.40
C TYR A 47 -8.39 7.27 5.26
N PHE A 48 -7.35 6.56 4.84
CA PHE A 48 -7.51 5.51 3.84
C PHE A 48 -8.38 4.36 4.36
N ASN A 49 -8.25 3.95 5.63
CA ASN A 49 -9.11 2.95 6.22
C ASN A 49 -10.58 3.40 6.30
N LYS A 50 -10.86 4.67 6.60
CA LYS A 50 -12.23 5.23 6.54
C LYS A 50 -12.80 5.15 5.12
N SER A 51 -12.00 5.42 4.10
CA SER A 51 -12.41 5.27 2.71
C SER A 51 -12.71 3.81 2.37
N LEU A 52 -11.84 2.88 2.76
CA LEU A 52 -12.01 1.44 2.53
C LEU A 52 -13.18 0.84 3.32
N ALA A 53 -13.55 1.41 4.47
CA ALA A 53 -14.74 1.01 5.22
C ALA A 53 -16.04 1.30 4.44
N LEU A 54 -16.06 2.37 3.64
CA LEU A 54 -17.20 2.70 2.77
C LEU A 54 -17.21 1.85 1.50
N ASN A 55 -16.06 1.62 0.90
CA ASN A 55 -15.91 0.74 -0.26
C ASN A 55 -14.54 0.05 -0.23
N PRO A 56 -14.45 -1.25 0.12
CA PRO A 56 -13.19 -1.97 0.25
C PRO A 56 -12.48 -2.25 -1.08
N ASN A 57 -13.18 -2.08 -2.22
CA ASN A 57 -12.66 -2.37 -3.55
C ASN A 57 -12.28 -1.10 -4.31
N GLN A 58 -11.65 -0.14 -3.65
CA GLN A 58 -11.11 1.05 -4.29
C GLN A 58 -9.64 0.85 -4.65
N TYR A 59 -9.26 1.28 -5.86
CA TYR A 59 -7.87 1.19 -6.31
C TYR A 59 -6.94 2.06 -5.46
N THR A 60 -7.23 3.36 -5.37
CA THR A 60 -6.33 4.35 -4.75
C THR A 60 -5.92 4.01 -3.31
N PRO A 61 -6.82 3.85 -2.34
CA PRO A 61 -6.41 3.61 -0.96
C PRO A 61 -5.77 2.23 -0.77
N ASN A 62 -6.15 1.21 -1.55
CA ASN A 62 -5.45 -0.08 -1.52
C ASN A 62 -4.03 0.06 -2.08
N TYR A 63 -3.83 0.74 -3.21
CA TYR A 63 -2.50 0.97 -3.77
C TYR A 63 -1.61 1.78 -2.81
N ASP A 64 -2.12 2.91 -2.32
CA ASP A 64 -1.36 3.80 -1.44
C ASP A 64 -0.98 3.12 -0.11
N LEU A 65 -1.89 2.35 0.52
CA LEU A 65 -1.58 1.59 1.73
C LEU A 65 -0.60 0.45 1.47
N GLY A 66 -0.76 -0.25 0.35
CA GLY A 66 0.15 -1.32 -0.04
C GLY A 66 1.59 -0.82 -0.17
N ILE A 67 1.80 0.25 -0.94
CA ILE A 67 3.13 0.86 -1.10
C ILE A 67 3.64 1.47 0.20
N LEU A 68 2.78 2.13 0.98
CA LEU A 68 3.16 2.74 2.25
C LEU A 68 3.71 1.69 3.22
N TYR A 69 2.99 0.59 3.43
CA TYR A 69 3.45 -0.49 4.31
C TYR A 69 4.75 -1.16 3.80
N HIS A 70 4.87 -1.38 2.49
CA HIS A 70 6.12 -1.89 1.94
C HIS A 70 7.29 -0.96 2.25
N ASN A 71 7.14 0.34 2.00
CA ASN A 71 8.19 1.33 2.24
C ASN A 71 8.56 1.43 3.72
N LEU A 72 7.59 1.33 4.65
CA LEU A 72 7.88 1.29 6.09
C LEU A 72 8.77 0.10 6.46
N GLY A 73 8.55 -1.07 5.88
CA GLY A 73 9.42 -2.22 6.08
C GLY A 73 10.84 -2.01 5.51
N VAL A 74 10.92 -1.41 4.32
CA VAL A 74 12.21 -1.07 3.69
C VAL A 74 12.97 -0.03 4.52
N ASP A 75 12.29 1.01 5.01
CA ASP A 75 12.90 2.07 5.84
C ASP A 75 13.54 1.46 7.11
N ILE A 76 12.86 0.52 7.78
CA ILE A 76 13.43 -0.17 8.96
C ILE A 76 14.72 -0.89 8.61
N ILE A 77 14.76 -1.63 7.50
CA ILE A 77 15.95 -2.40 7.12
C ILE A 77 17.10 -1.50 6.70
N LEU A 78 16.81 -0.42 5.97
CA LEU A 78 17.86 0.41 5.35
C LEU A 78 18.29 1.59 6.21
N GLU A 79 17.40 2.19 6.98
CA GLU A 79 17.63 3.46 7.68
C GLU A 79 17.79 3.27 9.20
N GLU A 80 17.12 2.27 9.79
CA GLU A 80 17.10 2.05 11.23
C GLU A 80 18.04 0.93 11.69
N LEU A 81 18.59 0.13 10.76
CA LEU A 81 19.48 -0.97 11.07
C LEU A 81 20.90 -0.39 11.32
N ASP A 82 21.21 -0.14 12.59
CA ASP A 82 22.54 0.31 13.01
C ASP A 82 23.51 -0.89 13.00
N ILE A 83 24.70 -0.70 12.42
CA ILE A 83 25.77 -1.73 12.37
C ILE A 83 26.24 -2.09 13.79
N ASP A 84 26.17 -1.16 14.73
CA ASP A 84 26.55 -1.37 16.14
C ASP A 84 25.40 -1.85 17.02
N ALA A 85 24.20 -2.11 16.45
CA ALA A 85 23.06 -2.63 17.19
C ALA A 85 23.33 -4.06 17.69
N ASP A 86 22.87 -4.37 18.91
CA ASP A 86 22.98 -5.73 19.41
C ASP A 86 22.06 -6.69 18.65
N LEU A 87 22.33 -8.00 18.75
CA LEU A 87 21.60 -9.02 18.00
C LEU A 87 20.11 -9.03 18.31
N GLU A 88 19.71 -8.75 19.55
CA GLU A 88 18.32 -8.74 19.99
C GLU A 88 17.56 -7.60 19.31
N MET A 89 18.16 -6.42 19.24
CA MET A 89 17.61 -5.26 18.52
C MET A 89 17.46 -5.55 17.03
N VAL A 90 18.48 -6.12 16.38
CA VAL A 90 18.42 -6.49 14.96
C VAL A 90 17.27 -7.46 14.68
N ILE A 91 17.10 -8.48 15.51
CA ILE A 91 15.99 -9.44 15.35
C ILE A 91 14.64 -8.72 15.47
N LEU A 92 14.46 -7.85 16.47
CA LEU A 92 13.23 -7.10 16.65
C LEU A 92 12.90 -6.19 15.46
N MET A 93 13.91 -5.52 14.89
CA MET A 93 13.74 -4.68 13.70
C MET A 93 13.35 -5.52 12.47
N GLN A 94 13.98 -6.68 12.29
CA GLN A 94 13.62 -7.60 11.20
C GLN A 94 12.18 -8.12 11.33
N GLU A 95 11.75 -8.50 12.54
CA GLU A 95 10.37 -8.92 12.80
C GLU A 95 9.38 -7.78 12.50
N GLN A 96 9.70 -6.56 12.86
CA GLN A 96 8.87 -5.39 12.57
C GLN A 96 8.80 -5.10 11.07
N ALA A 97 9.91 -5.22 10.34
CA ALA A 97 9.93 -5.06 8.88
C ALA A 97 9.05 -6.13 8.19
N VAL A 98 9.16 -7.40 8.61
CA VAL A 98 8.33 -8.50 8.11
C VAL A 98 6.84 -8.27 8.38
N ASP A 99 6.47 -7.71 9.54
CA ASP A 99 5.09 -7.33 9.85
C ASP A 99 4.55 -6.27 8.86
N TYR A 100 5.35 -5.26 8.54
CA TYR A 100 4.96 -4.26 7.53
C TYR A 100 4.85 -4.85 6.12
N PHE A 101 5.78 -5.71 5.69
CA PHE A 101 5.68 -6.39 4.40
C PHE A 101 4.42 -7.27 4.34
N SER A 102 4.11 -7.99 5.41
CA SER A 102 2.90 -8.81 5.51
C SER A 102 1.62 -7.97 5.45
N LYS A 103 1.61 -6.77 6.04
CA LYS A 103 0.50 -5.82 5.95
C LYS A 103 0.33 -5.22 4.56
N SER A 104 1.40 -5.07 3.79
CA SER A 104 1.37 -4.55 2.42
C SER A 104 0.62 -5.47 1.46
N LEU A 105 0.87 -6.78 1.55
CA LEU A 105 0.48 -7.78 0.57
C LEU A 105 -1.03 -7.80 0.26
N PRO A 106 -1.96 -7.87 1.24
CA PRO A 106 -3.39 -7.96 0.94
C PRO A 106 -3.94 -6.72 0.20
N TYR A 107 -3.34 -5.57 0.35
CA TYR A 107 -3.71 -4.36 -0.37
C TYR A 107 -3.23 -4.43 -1.83
N LEU A 108 -1.97 -4.80 -2.06
CA LEU A 108 -1.42 -4.95 -3.41
C LEU A 108 -2.10 -6.07 -4.20
N GLU A 109 -2.44 -7.20 -3.58
CA GLU A 109 -3.19 -8.26 -4.22
C GLU A 109 -4.59 -7.84 -4.67
N LYS A 110 -5.28 -6.98 -3.88
CA LYS A 110 -6.56 -6.40 -4.31
C LYS A 110 -6.40 -5.52 -5.53
N VAL A 111 -5.36 -4.69 -5.54
CA VAL A 111 -5.07 -3.81 -6.68
C VAL A 111 -4.70 -4.63 -7.93
N TYR A 112 -3.93 -5.71 -7.76
CA TYR A 112 -3.59 -6.63 -8.85
C TYR A 112 -4.84 -7.26 -9.47
N LYS A 113 -5.82 -7.68 -8.65
CA LYS A 113 -7.10 -8.21 -9.16
C LYS A 113 -7.89 -7.20 -9.98
N MET A 114 -7.72 -5.90 -9.71
CA MET A 114 -8.38 -4.83 -10.47
C MET A 114 -7.64 -4.50 -11.77
N LYS A 115 -6.30 -4.59 -11.76
CA LYS A 115 -5.43 -4.24 -12.88
C LYS A 115 -4.26 -5.23 -13.01
N PRO A 116 -4.51 -6.45 -13.48
CA PRO A 116 -3.49 -7.50 -13.52
C PRO A 116 -2.38 -7.24 -14.57
N GLU A 117 -2.60 -6.31 -15.49
CA GLU A 117 -1.62 -5.96 -16.54
C GLU A 117 -0.74 -4.75 -16.17
N GLU A 118 -0.95 -4.14 -15.01
CA GLU A 118 -0.15 -3.00 -14.57
C GLU A 118 1.18 -3.48 -13.97
N THR A 119 2.26 -3.27 -14.74
CA THR A 119 3.61 -3.79 -14.42
C THR A 119 4.13 -3.30 -13.07
N SER A 120 3.83 -2.06 -12.69
CA SER A 120 4.23 -1.49 -11.39
C SER A 120 3.65 -2.24 -10.19
N ILE A 121 2.41 -2.74 -10.31
CA ILE A 121 1.76 -3.53 -9.26
C ILE A 121 2.39 -4.91 -9.16
N VAL A 122 2.61 -5.58 -10.29
CA VAL A 122 3.25 -6.90 -10.36
C VAL A 122 4.66 -6.83 -9.77
N GLN A 123 5.41 -5.80 -10.13
CA GLN A 123 6.74 -5.53 -9.57
C GLN A 123 6.69 -5.30 -8.06
N GLY A 124 5.72 -4.51 -7.58
CA GLY A 124 5.52 -4.26 -6.15
C GLY A 124 5.25 -5.55 -5.37
N ILE A 125 4.36 -6.43 -5.87
CA ILE A 125 4.07 -7.71 -5.24
C ILE A 125 5.31 -8.62 -5.24
N ALA A 126 6.05 -8.69 -6.36
CA ALA A 126 7.28 -9.46 -6.44
C ALA A 126 8.32 -8.99 -5.40
N ALA A 127 8.45 -7.66 -5.20
CA ALA A 127 9.33 -7.09 -4.20
C ALA A 127 8.90 -7.45 -2.76
N VAL A 128 7.60 -7.42 -2.47
CA VAL A 128 7.08 -7.82 -1.15
C VAL A 128 7.38 -9.29 -0.87
N TYR A 129 7.13 -10.19 -1.82
CA TYR A 129 7.45 -11.62 -1.64
C TYR A 129 8.94 -11.87 -1.47
N TYR A 130 9.80 -11.13 -2.19
CA TYR A 130 11.24 -11.15 -1.96
C TYR A 130 11.59 -10.75 -0.52
N SER A 131 11.03 -9.65 -0.02
CA SER A 131 11.24 -9.16 1.34
C SER A 131 10.73 -10.12 2.42
N LEU A 132 9.70 -10.90 2.11
CA LEU A 132 9.16 -11.96 2.97
C LEU A 132 9.96 -13.27 2.87
N ASN A 133 11.03 -13.32 2.05
CA ASN A 133 11.79 -14.52 1.72
C ASN A 133 10.96 -15.66 1.10
N ASP A 134 9.81 -15.33 0.48
CA ASP A 134 9.01 -16.26 -0.32
C ASP A 134 9.51 -16.24 -1.78
N MET A 135 10.61 -16.97 -2.01
CA MET A 135 11.26 -17.00 -3.33
C MET A 135 10.42 -17.68 -4.40
N GLU A 136 9.54 -18.60 -4.04
CA GLU A 136 8.63 -19.25 -4.99
C GLU A 136 7.65 -18.22 -5.58
N LYS A 137 6.98 -17.48 -4.73
CA LYS A 137 6.06 -16.41 -5.14
C LYS A 137 6.77 -15.24 -5.82
N HIS A 138 7.94 -14.87 -5.34
CA HIS A 138 8.75 -13.86 -6.01
C HIS A 138 9.03 -14.24 -7.47
N VAL A 139 9.49 -15.45 -7.73
CA VAL A 139 9.78 -15.94 -9.10
C VAL A 139 8.51 -16.02 -9.95
N GLU A 140 7.37 -16.46 -9.38
CA GLU A 140 6.08 -16.48 -10.05
C GLU A 140 5.73 -15.08 -10.59
N TYR A 141 5.74 -14.05 -9.73
CA TYR A 141 5.41 -12.67 -10.13
C TYR A 141 6.45 -12.05 -11.07
N MET A 142 7.74 -12.37 -10.91
CA MET A 142 8.77 -11.94 -11.86
C MET A 142 8.56 -12.53 -13.27
N ASN A 143 8.06 -13.74 -13.40
CA ASN A 143 7.71 -14.33 -14.69
C ASN A 143 6.49 -13.66 -15.33
N ILE A 144 5.47 -13.31 -14.53
CA ILE A 144 4.33 -12.52 -14.98
C ILE A 144 4.81 -11.15 -15.51
N LEU A 145 5.68 -10.47 -14.75
CA LEU A 145 6.25 -9.17 -15.12
C LEU A 145 6.96 -9.24 -16.48
N LYS A 146 7.86 -10.21 -16.67
CA LYS A 146 8.56 -10.42 -17.95
C LYS A 146 7.59 -10.64 -19.12
N GLY A 147 6.51 -11.39 -18.89
CA GLY A 147 5.47 -11.62 -19.89
C GLY A 147 4.74 -10.33 -20.30
N LEU A 148 4.44 -9.45 -19.34
CA LEU A 148 3.80 -8.16 -19.60
C LEU A 148 4.74 -7.19 -20.34
N GLU A 149 6.00 -7.11 -19.93
CA GLU A 149 7.01 -6.26 -20.58
C GLU A 149 7.27 -6.67 -22.03
N SER A 150 7.29 -7.99 -22.30
CA SER A 150 7.48 -8.52 -23.66
C SER A 150 6.31 -8.15 -24.58
N LYS A 151 5.07 -8.15 -24.09
CA LYS A 151 3.88 -7.72 -24.85
C LYS A 151 3.94 -6.23 -25.16
N ASN A 152 4.29 -5.41 -24.18
CA ASN A 152 4.38 -3.95 -24.35
C ASN A 152 5.51 -3.51 -25.30
N SER A 153 6.56 -4.33 -25.44
CA SER A 153 7.70 -4.07 -26.35
C SER A 153 7.45 -4.54 -27.80
N GLY A 154 6.46 -5.40 -28.02
CA GLY A 154 6.14 -5.96 -29.34
C GLY A 154 5.12 -5.14 -30.16
N ASP A 155 4.47 -4.15 -29.55
CA ASP A 155 3.46 -3.29 -30.18
C ASP A 155 4.02 -1.94 -30.70
N ASN A 156 5.34 -1.79 -30.84
CA ASN A 156 5.99 -0.60 -31.44
C ASN A 156 6.59 -0.86 -32.83
#